data_87ce5e22284d5f7453cb8d4a3df7892f
#
_entry.id   87ce5e22284d5f7453cb8d4a3df7892f
#
_cell.length_a   1.000
_cell.length_b   1.000
_cell.length_c   1.000
_cell.angle_alpha   90.00
_cell.angle_beta   90.00
_cell.angle_gamma   90.00
#
_symmetry.space_group_name_H-M   'P 1'
#
loop_
_entity.id
_entity.type
_entity.pdbx_description
1 polymer ?
#
loop_
_entity_poly.entity_id
_entity_poly.type
_entity_poly.pdbx_seq_one_letter_code
_entity_poly.pdbx_strand_id
1 'polypeptide(L)'
;MKRWLWLGLGLSGLVACGTDPDPIDVVVPQACPGTTDQSLPGTASSSLRAQEPADGVIITFKPRVSANALSATADFTAVVEREGGTVKRRFPHLNMVSARLSPEALAKLKQNPDVLSVEPNRRVYASSLPALPPVASWQGVFNRQGSVGEYTEGLKLVQAPQVWDANNDGILDANAPTGEGVKVCVIDSGWDSKHPELKAAYVGGIDYVDGDDDPTDQSEAQGIVTVGGGHGTHVAGTILAQFGADSGARVAAGQEPNGVVGVAPGASLLVARVLDVKGGGSTDDVIEAVQWCQSQGARIASLSLGADSSSTSEQIAFDRVWNNGNGLLSIAASGNEGTHSISYPAAYLPSVMAVGAVDLLGGYAEFSQFGAQLSVVGPGVNVLSSTLLGAAAQSTLGAGTAAFTSSPLSYTAQSSYTGRLVNCGLGTDRTSCGEAASCDGFVAYVDRGDIFFEEKARNVIEAGARAVIIGNNVPEDGDGTFTLGSASSHWVPTVSVSLASGVSLKKMEGQDVTVNVTGVDYQRESGTSMATPHVSGVAALVFSARPDLSAAHVRAVLEKTALDDQVTPGFDEKYGHGIVQAAKAVELARTLPQGGGPLPLP
;
A
#
# COMPACT_ATOMS: atom_id res chain seq x y z
N MET A 1 53.80 15.78 -12.28
CA MET A 1 55.24 15.97 -12.01
C MET A 1 55.43 16.89 -10.83
N LYS A 2 56.37 16.49 -9.90
CA LYS A 2 56.94 17.16 -8.68
C LYS A 2 55.94 17.32 -7.52
N ARG A 3 55.90 16.48 -6.57
CA ARG A 3 56.71 16.13 -5.37
C ARG A 3 57.59 17.29 -4.86
N TRP A 4 57.42 17.71 -3.59
CA TRP A 4 58.49 17.91 -2.60
C TRP A 4 57.93 17.81 -1.18
N LEU A 5 58.65 17.17 -0.42
CA LEU A 5 58.78 16.56 0.86
C LEU A 5 59.57 17.49 1.84
N TRP A 6 59.30 17.37 3.13
CA TRP A 6 60.15 17.44 4.33
C TRP A 6 60.65 18.82 4.80
N LEU A 7 60.58 19.13 6.08
CA LEU A 7 61.46 18.76 7.19
C LEU A 7 60.93 19.37 8.51
N GLY A 8 60.97 18.57 9.55
CA GLY A 8 60.74 18.92 10.92
C GLY A 8 62.01 19.49 11.59
N LEU A 9 61.76 20.12 12.74
CA LEU A 9 62.74 20.32 13.80
C LEU A 9 61.97 20.49 15.12
N GLY A 10 62.29 19.60 16.05
CA GLY A 10 61.83 19.68 17.43
C GLY A 10 62.61 20.67 18.23
N LEU A 11 62.00 21.20 19.29
CA LEU A 11 62.70 21.66 20.48
C LEU A 11 61.83 21.40 21.72
N SER A 12 62.45 20.76 22.66
CA SER A 12 62.03 20.39 24.00
C SER A 12 61.89 21.58 24.94
N GLY A 13 60.91 21.45 25.86
CA GLY A 13 61.12 21.93 27.23
C GLY A 13 60.17 22.98 27.74
N LEU A 14 59.28 22.62 28.61
CA LEU A 14 59.24 22.99 30.01
C LEU A 14 57.89 22.63 30.62
N VAL A 15 57.95 21.80 31.65
CA VAL A 15 56.86 21.41 32.54
C VAL A 15 56.40 22.62 33.31
N ALA A 16 55.10 22.98 33.18
CA ALA A 16 54.40 23.77 34.18
C ALA A 16 53.20 22.94 34.63
N CYS A 17 53.20 22.51 35.88
CA CYS A 17 52.03 21.97 36.58
C CYS A 17 50.92 23.01 36.59
N GLY A 18 49.92 22.81 35.72
CA GLY A 18 48.59 23.41 35.83
C GLY A 18 47.66 22.32 36.30
N THR A 19 46.98 22.54 37.39
CA THR A 19 45.91 21.71 37.92
C THR A 19 44.84 21.56 36.84
N ASP A 20 44.58 20.32 36.40
CA ASP A 20 43.42 19.96 35.58
C ASP A 20 42.17 20.52 36.32
N PRO A 21 41.30 21.25 35.64
CA PRO A 21 39.97 21.47 36.19
C PRO A 21 39.29 20.11 36.32
N ASP A 22 38.72 19.84 37.47
CA ASP A 22 37.88 18.66 37.71
C ASP A 22 36.94 18.47 36.53
N PRO A 23 36.72 17.21 36.04
CA PRO A 23 35.76 16.96 35.03
C PRO A 23 34.42 17.47 35.55
N ILE A 24 33.81 18.41 34.82
CA ILE A 24 32.46 18.85 35.08
C ILE A 24 31.62 17.58 34.88
N ASP A 25 31.11 17.02 35.98
CA ASP A 25 30.10 15.98 35.94
C ASP A 25 28.91 16.55 35.16
N VAL A 26 28.79 16.21 33.89
CA VAL A 26 27.61 16.47 33.09
C VAL A 26 26.51 15.58 33.69
N VAL A 27 25.74 16.12 34.60
CA VAL A 27 24.56 15.46 35.14
C VAL A 27 23.59 15.34 33.98
N VAL A 28 23.58 14.16 33.33
CA VAL A 28 22.55 13.84 32.35
C VAL A 28 21.20 13.83 33.10
N PRO A 29 20.22 14.67 32.74
CA PRO A 29 18.94 14.67 33.39
C PRO A 29 18.31 13.28 33.36
N GLN A 30 17.76 12.83 34.48
CA GLN A 30 17.03 11.57 34.54
C GLN A 30 15.77 11.68 33.69
N ALA A 31 15.43 10.61 32.94
CA ALA A 31 14.21 10.57 32.16
C ALA A 31 12.97 10.79 33.02
N CYS A 32 11.98 11.49 32.51
CA CYS A 32 10.73 11.73 33.23
C CYS A 32 9.99 10.40 33.50
N PRO A 33 9.38 10.21 34.67
CA PRO A 33 8.68 8.99 35.01
C PRO A 33 7.60 8.61 33.98
N GLY A 34 7.59 7.35 33.56
CA GLY A 34 6.59 6.82 32.60
C GLY A 34 6.85 7.11 31.13
N THR A 35 8.00 7.72 30.77
CA THR A 35 8.35 8.07 29.39
C THR A 35 9.36 7.11 28.75
N THR A 36 9.95 6.19 29.51
CA THR A 36 10.91 5.22 29.01
C THR A 36 10.22 3.93 28.55
N ASP A 37 10.40 3.58 27.29
CA ASP A 37 9.99 2.29 26.72
C ASP A 37 11.20 1.35 26.68
N GLN A 38 11.21 0.32 27.54
CA GLN A 38 12.27 -0.69 27.57
C GLN A 38 12.08 -1.79 26.52
N SER A 39 10.98 -1.77 25.76
CA SER A 39 10.58 -2.84 24.85
C SER A 39 10.76 -2.54 23.36
N LEU A 40 11.30 -1.39 22.98
CA LEU A 40 11.49 -1.07 21.56
C LEU A 40 12.60 -1.92 20.96
N PRO A 41 12.31 -2.74 19.94
CA PRO A 41 13.35 -3.44 19.19
C PRO A 41 14.24 -2.42 18.50
N GLY A 42 15.55 -2.69 18.53
CA GLY A 42 16.54 -1.89 17.81
C GLY A 42 16.16 -1.75 16.34
N THR A 43 16.43 -0.59 15.80
CA THR A 43 16.21 -0.15 14.42
C THR A 43 16.40 -1.25 13.39
N ALA A 44 15.31 -1.82 12.89
CA ALA A 44 15.35 -2.57 11.65
C ALA A 44 15.32 -1.53 10.51
N SER A 45 16.48 -1.29 9.90
CA SER A 45 16.56 -0.46 8.71
C SER A 45 15.68 -1.07 7.61
N SER A 46 14.81 -0.27 7.02
CA SER A 46 13.91 -0.65 5.93
C SER A 46 14.62 -1.02 4.61
N SER A 47 15.93 -1.09 4.60
CA SER A 47 16.74 -1.26 3.38
C SER A 47 17.13 -2.69 3.03
N LEU A 48 16.68 -3.70 3.78
CA LEU A 48 16.89 -5.12 3.44
C LEU A 48 15.59 -5.88 3.72
N ARG A 49 14.60 -5.77 2.82
CA ARG A 49 13.67 -6.87 2.60
C ARG A 49 14.48 -8.02 1.99
N ALA A 50 15.35 -8.62 2.80
CA ALA A 50 15.99 -9.86 2.42
C ALA A 50 14.87 -10.83 2.04
N GLN A 51 15.02 -11.51 0.92
CA GLN A 51 14.16 -12.57 0.44
C GLN A 51 14.16 -13.72 1.48
N GLU A 52 13.46 -13.51 2.60
CA GLU A 52 13.20 -14.63 3.50
C GLU A 52 12.26 -15.57 2.76
N PRO A 53 12.64 -16.83 2.53
CA PRO A 53 11.72 -17.79 1.94
C PRO A 53 10.51 -17.92 2.87
N ALA A 54 9.30 -17.90 2.30
CA ALA A 54 8.15 -18.36 3.04
C ALA A 54 8.37 -19.83 3.40
N ASP A 55 7.79 -20.27 4.53
CA ASP A 55 8.05 -21.60 5.05
C ASP A 55 7.57 -22.71 4.10
N GLY A 56 8.50 -23.54 3.63
CA GLY A 56 8.21 -24.72 2.83
C GLY A 56 8.49 -24.58 1.33
N VAL A 57 7.95 -25.53 0.59
CA VAL A 57 8.09 -25.64 -0.88
C VAL A 57 6.75 -25.94 -1.53
N ILE A 58 6.61 -25.57 -2.80
CA ILE A 58 5.49 -25.99 -3.66
C ILE A 58 6.02 -27.10 -4.60
N ILE A 59 5.33 -28.24 -4.60
CA ILE A 59 5.68 -29.40 -5.41
C ILE A 59 4.62 -29.56 -6.47
N THR A 60 5.00 -29.45 -7.73
CA THR A 60 4.13 -29.69 -8.89
C THR A 60 4.42 -31.06 -9.45
N PHE A 61 3.37 -31.86 -9.63
CA PHE A 61 3.45 -33.21 -10.20
C PHE A 61 3.02 -33.23 -11.67
N LYS A 62 3.56 -34.17 -12.43
CA LYS A 62 3.15 -34.41 -13.82
C LYS A 62 1.68 -34.82 -13.86
N PRO A 63 0.90 -34.34 -14.83
CA PRO A 63 -0.48 -34.75 -14.98
C PRO A 63 -0.58 -36.28 -15.12
N ARG A 64 -1.40 -36.92 -14.31
CA ARG A 64 -1.74 -38.35 -14.49
C ARG A 64 -3.04 -38.45 -15.25
N VAL A 65 -3.09 -39.38 -16.18
CA VAL A 65 -4.34 -39.75 -16.87
C VAL A 65 -5.17 -40.58 -15.90
N SER A 66 -5.88 -39.92 -15.00
CA SER A 66 -6.81 -40.51 -14.02
C SER A 66 -8.21 -39.96 -14.23
N ALA A 67 -9.20 -40.85 -14.22
CA ALA A 67 -10.61 -40.48 -14.35
C ALA A 67 -11.18 -39.70 -13.16
N ASN A 68 -10.40 -39.51 -12.05
CA ASN A 68 -10.85 -38.85 -10.83
C ASN A 68 -9.73 -38.00 -10.21
N ALA A 69 -9.86 -36.67 -10.33
CA ALA A 69 -8.87 -35.70 -9.85
C ALA A 69 -8.60 -35.81 -8.33
N LEU A 70 -9.61 -36.11 -7.52
CA LEU A 70 -9.48 -36.28 -6.06
C LEU A 70 -8.63 -37.50 -5.68
N SER A 71 -8.71 -38.59 -6.45
CA SER A 71 -7.89 -39.78 -6.25
C SER A 71 -6.42 -39.54 -6.59
N ALA A 72 -6.14 -38.78 -7.65
CA ALA A 72 -4.78 -38.42 -8.04
C ALA A 72 -4.06 -37.59 -6.97
N THR A 73 -4.78 -36.68 -6.30
CA THR A 73 -4.21 -35.79 -5.28
C THR A 73 -3.90 -36.51 -3.97
N ALA A 74 -4.73 -37.48 -3.59
CA ALA A 74 -4.45 -38.34 -2.43
C ALA A 74 -3.11 -39.09 -2.61
N ASP A 75 -2.82 -39.54 -3.83
CA ASP A 75 -1.55 -40.18 -4.17
C ASP A 75 -0.35 -39.24 -4.06
N PHE A 76 -0.48 -37.97 -4.46
CA PHE A 76 0.60 -36.98 -4.35
C PHE A 76 0.95 -36.66 -2.89
N THR A 77 -0.05 -36.54 -2.02
CA THR A 77 0.16 -36.39 -0.59
C THR A 77 0.94 -37.58 -0.02
N ALA A 78 0.52 -38.79 -0.35
CA ALA A 78 1.19 -40.01 0.10
C ALA A 78 2.65 -40.11 -0.40
N VAL A 79 2.95 -39.58 -1.60
CA VAL A 79 4.33 -39.51 -2.10
C VAL A 79 5.18 -38.59 -1.22
N VAL A 80 4.69 -37.38 -0.89
CA VAL A 80 5.41 -36.41 -0.05
C VAL A 80 5.61 -36.96 1.36
N GLU A 81 4.56 -37.51 1.96
CA GLU A 81 4.59 -38.05 3.34
C GLU A 81 5.52 -39.28 3.45
N ARG A 82 5.54 -40.15 2.45
CA ARG A 82 6.46 -41.31 2.41
C ARG A 82 7.92 -40.90 2.38
N GLU A 83 8.26 -39.77 1.76
CA GLU A 83 9.62 -39.23 1.75
C GLU A 83 9.94 -38.40 3.00
N GLY A 84 9.03 -38.34 3.97
CA GLY A 84 9.21 -37.65 5.26
C GLY A 84 8.87 -36.16 5.23
N GLY A 85 8.07 -35.72 4.24
CA GLY A 85 7.52 -34.36 4.18
C GLY A 85 6.22 -34.22 4.97
N THR A 86 5.89 -33.00 5.38
CA THR A 86 4.61 -32.64 5.98
C THR A 86 3.85 -31.74 5.00
N VAL A 87 2.71 -32.21 4.50
CA VAL A 87 1.87 -31.46 3.56
C VAL A 87 1.13 -30.35 4.33
N LYS A 88 1.29 -29.11 3.85
CA LYS A 88 0.60 -27.90 4.36
C LYS A 88 -0.73 -27.71 3.63
N ARG A 89 -0.70 -27.74 2.29
CA ARG A 89 -1.86 -27.55 1.42
C ARG A 89 -1.87 -28.48 0.23
N ARG A 90 -3.06 -28.66 -0.33
CA ARG A 90 -3.31 -29.51 -1.51
C ARG A 90 -4.04 -28.69 -2.57
N PHE A 91 -3.54 -28.71 -3.78
CA PHE A 91 -4.15 -28.07 -4.94
C PHE A 91 -4.56 -29.13 -5.96
N PRO A 92 -5.73 -29.79 -5.73
CA PRO A 92 -6.11 -30.97 -6.52
C PRO A 92 -6.18 -30.72 -8.02
N HIS A 93 -6.72 -29.56 -8.39
CA HIS A 93 -6.92 -29.20 -9.81
C HIS A 93 -5.64 -28.76 -10.53
N LEU A 94 -4.57 -28.51 -9.77
CA LEU A 94 -3.27 -28.07 -10.29
C LEU A 94 -2.21 -29.19 -10.26
N ASN A 95 -2.51 -30.35 -9.69
CA ASN A 95 -1.55 -31.42 -9.40
C ASN A 95 -0.39 -30.94 -8.53
N MET A 96 -0.68 -30.12 -7.51
CA MET A 96 0.31 -29.50 -6.64
C MET A 96 0.02 -29.79 -5.16
N VAL A 97 1.08 -29.72 -4.36
CA VAL A 97 1.01 -29.67 -2.91
C VAL A 97 2.02 -28.67 -2.38
N SER A 98 1.68 -27.92 -1.32
CA SER A 98 2.61 -27.15 -0.51
C SER A 98 3.00 -27.99 0.70
N ALA A 99 4.31 -28.05 1.02
CA ALA A 99 4.82 -28.94 2.07
C ALA A 99 6.09 -28.41 2.72
N ARG A 100 6.32 -28.83 3.97
CA ARG A 100 7.62 -28.72 4.64
C ARG A 100 8.42 -29.98 4.40
N LEU A 101 9.68 -29.84 4.02
CA LEU A 101 10.57 -30.94 3.68
C LEU A 101 11.90 -30.82 4.43
N SER A 102 12.44 -31.96 4.88
CA SER A 102 13.88 -32.01 5.24
C SER A 102 14.75 -31.89 3.98
N PRO A 103 16.03 -31.52 4.10
CA PRO A 103 16.96 -31.52 2.96
C PRO A 103 17.02 -32.86 2.21
N GLU A 104 16.92 -33.97 2.94
CA GLU A 104 16.93 -35.33 2.39
C GLU A 104 15.63 -35.64 1.61
N ALA A 105 14.47 -35.25 2.16
CA ALA A 105 13.19 -35.39 1.50
C ALA A 105 13.13 -34.54 0.21
N LEU A 106 13.64 -33.29 0.27
CA LEU A 106 13.76 -32.40 -0.87
C LEU A 106 14.62 -33.00 -1.99
N ALA A 107 15.79 -33.58 -1.64
CA ALA A 107 16.69 -34.20 -2.60
C ALA A 107 16.05 -35.40 -3.31
N LYS A 108 15.30 -36.23 -2.57
CA LYS A 108 14.57 -37.39 -3.12
C LYS A 108 13.41 -36.97 -4.01
N LEU A 109 12.61 -35.99 -3.59
CA LEU A 109 11.47 -35.51 -4.37
C LEU A 109 11.91 -34.84 -5.69
N LYS A 110 13.04 -34.11 -5.69
CA LYS A 110 13.64 -33.57 -6.93
C LYS A 110 14.06 -34.64 -7.93
N GLN A 111 14.33 -35.86 -7.47
CA GLN A 111 14.69 -37.01 -8.32
C GLN A 111 13.50 -37.89 -8.67
N ASN A 112 12.33 -37.65 -8.10
CA ASN A 112 11.15 -38.46 -8.36
C ASN A 112 10.62 -38.23 -9.79
N PRO A 113 10.46 -39.27 -10.61
CA PRO A 113 10.04 -39.14 -12.01
C PRO A 113 8.63 -38.55 -12.20
N ASP A 114 7.76 -38.64 -11.17
CA ASP A 114 6.42 -38.06 -11.17
C ASP A 114 6.39 -36.57 -10.82
N VAL A 115 7.48 -36.02 -10.28
CA VAL A 115 7.60 -34.62 -9.94
C VAL A 115 8.01 -33.80 -11.17
N LEU A 116 7.29 -32.71 -11.42
CA LEU A 116 7.60 -31.76 -12.49
C LEU A 116 8.56 -30.67 -11.98
N SER A 117 8.24 -30.05 -10.83
CA SER A 117 9.07 -29.04 -10.17
C SER A 117 8.93 -29.11 -8.65
N VAL A 118 9.96 -28.65 -7.95
CA VAL A 118 9.95 -28.36 -6.51
C VAL A 118 10.53 -26.95 -6.34
N GLU A 119 9.71 -26.01 -5.97
CA GLU A 119 10.04 -24.60 -5.85
C GLU A 119 9.93 -24.14 -4.40
N PRO A 120 10.74 -23.17 -3.96
CA PRO A 120 10.52 -22.52 -2.67
C PRO A 120 9.12 -21.89 -2.65
N ASN A 121 8.39 -22.01 -1.54
CA ASN A 121 7.29 -21.13 -1.27
C ASN A 121 7.86 -19.73 -1.03
N ARG A 122 7.40 -18.72 -1.76
CA ARG A 122 8.02 -17.39 -1.77
C ARG A 122 7.17 -16.41 -0.98
N ARG A 123 7.82 -15.36 -0.48
CA ARG A 123 7.12 -14.22 0.10
C ARG A 123 6.55 -13.34 -1.02
N VAL A 124 5.34 -12.86 -0.80
CA VAL A 124 4.69 -11.78 -1.55
C VAL A 124 4.47 -10.61 -0.62
N TYR A 125 4.41 -9.40 -1.15
CA TYR A 125 4.28 -8.18 -0.35
C TYR A 125 3.27 -7.23 -0.97
N ALA A 126 2.58 -6.46 -0.13
CA ALA A 126 1.77 -5.33 -0.57
C ALA A 126 2.64 -4.33 -1.35
N SER A 127 2.13 -3.83 -2.48
CA SER A 127 2.82 -2.88 -3.35
C SER A 127 2.37 -1.45 -3.06
N SER A 128 2.50 -0.98 -1.82
CA SER A 128 2.19 0.40 -1.40
C SER A 128 3.42 1.14 -0.89
N LEU A 129 3.36 2.45 -1.01
CA LEU A 129 4.31 3.40 -0.46
C LEU A 129 3.58 4.32 0.52
N PRO A 130 4.27 4.90 1.52
CA PRO A 130 3.70 5.98 2.32
C PRO A 130 3.17 7.10 1.43
N ALA A 131 2.18 7.86 1.91
CA ALA A 131 1.64 9.01 1.20
C ALA A 131 2.78 9.95 0.78
N LEU A 132 2.82 10.31 -0.50
CA LEU A 132 3.81 11.26 -1.00
C LEU A 132 3.38 12.69 -0.65
N PRO A 133 4.32 13.64 -0.51
CA PRO A 133 3.96 15.03 -0.29
C PRO A 133 2.97 15.53 -1.35
N PRO A 134 1.92 16.28 -0.99
CA PRO A 134 1.00 16.84 -1.97
C PRO A 134 1.75 17.78 -2.90
N VAL A 135 1.70 17.53 -4.19
CA VAL A 135 2.26 18.44 -5.18
C VAL A 135 1.38 19.69 -5.25
N ALA A 136 1.95 20.86 -5.01
CA ALA A 136 1.25 22.12 -4.72
C ALA A 136 0.46 22.72 -5.90
N SER A 137 0.31 22.07 -7.05
CA SER A 137 -0.30 22.66 -8.24
C SER A 137 -1.17 21.71 -9.05
N TRP A 138 -2.14 21.06 -8.41
CA TRP A 138 -3.11 20.18 -9.07
C TRP A 138 -4.23 20.96 -9.78
N GLN A 139 -3.95 22.05 -10.43
CA GLN A 139 -4.93 22.82 -11.21
C GLN A 139 -4.93 22.40 -12.67
N GLY A 140 -5.59 21.26 -12.93
CA GLY A 140 -6.43 21.13 -14.10
C GLY A 140 -5.83 21.04 -15.49
N VAL A 141 -5.30 19.90 -15.92
CA VAL A 141 -5.19 19.57 -17.36
C VAL A 141 -6.46 18.85 -17.86
N PHE A 142 -7.18 18.16 -16.98
CA PHE A 142 -8.43 17.49 -17.32
C PHE A 142 -9.61 18.36 -16.92
N ASN A 143 -10.61 18.49 -17.81
CA ASN A 143 -11.81 19.30 -17.58
C ASN A 143 -12.62 18.68 -16.41
N ARG A 144 -12.31 19.12 -15.20
CA ARG A 144 -12.90 18.68 -13.94
C ARG A 144 -14.08 19.55 -13.61
N GLN A 145 -15.06 19.52 -14.47
CA GLN A 145 -16.27 20.32 -14.30
C GLN A 145 -17.09 19.71 -13.16
N GLY A 146 -17.34 20.50 -12.13
CA GLY A 146 -18.18 20.17 -10.99
C GLY A 146 -17.68 18.98 -10.18
N SER A 147 -17.54 19.09 -8.91
CA SER A 147 -17.28 17.93 -8.04
C SER A 147 -18.49 17.74 -7.16
N VAL A 148 -19.20 16.65 -7.38
CA VAL A 148 -19.83 16.04 -6.23
C VAL A 148 -18.67 15.58 -5.37
N GLY A 149 -18.67 15.90 -4.08
CA GLY A 149 -17.48 15.83 -3.25
C GLY A 149 -16.87 14.46 -3.09
N GLU A 150 -17.66 13.38 -3.19
CA GLU A 150 -17.20 11.99 -3.14
C GLU A 150 -16.35 11.57 -4.36
N TYR A 151 -16.36 12.36 -5.47
CA TYR A 151 -15.62 12.03 -6.68
C TYR A 151 -14.15 12.43 -6.55
N THR A 152 -13.33 11.48 -6.19
CA THR A 152 -11.89 11.68 -6.06
C THR A 152 -11.22 12.03 -7.40
N GLU A 153 -10.02 12.60 -7.34
CA GLU A 153 -9.26 12.96 -8.54
C GLU A 153 -8.95 11.73 -9.40
N GLY A 154 -8.70 10.57 -8.78
CA GLY A 154 -8.45 9.31 -9.48
C GLY A 154 -9.64 8.86 -10.31
N LEU A 155 -10.86 8.94 -9.74
CA LEU A 155 -12.09 8.61 -10.46
C LEU A 155 -12.30 9.51 -11.68
N LYS A 156 -12.02 10.81 -11.53
CA LYS A 156 -12.16 11.79 -12.63
C LYS A 156 -11.15 11.53 -13.73
N LEU A 157 -9.91 11.14 -13.38
CA LEU A 157 -8.87 10.82 -14.35
C LEU A 157 -9.24 9.59 -15.19
N VAL A 158 -9.80 8.55 -14.58
CA VAL A 158 -10.27 7.36 -15.31
C VAL A 158 -11.67 7.53 -15.90
N GLN A 159 -12.32 8.69 -15.73
CA GLN A 159 -13.64 9.02 -16.27
C GLN A 159 -14.78 8.11 -15.76
N ALA A 160 -14.68 7.59 -14.55
CA ALA A 160 -15.70 6.73 -13.98
C ALA A 160 -17.05 7.44 -13.77
N PRO A 161 -17.10 8.67 -13.22
CA PRO A 161 -18.37 9.40 -13.08
C PRO A 161 -19.11 9.60 -14.40
N GLN A 162 -18.40 9.75 -15.53
CA GLN A 162 -19.03 9.89 -16.84
C GLN A 162 -19.82 8.65 -17.30
N VAL A 163 -19.64 7.51 -16.64
CA VAL A 163 -20.33 6.27 -16.94
C VAL A 163 -21.66 6.17 -16.20
N TRP A 164 -21.73 6.65 -14.97
CA TRP A 164 -22.86 6.43 -14.08
C TRP A 164 -23.48 7.70 -13.49
N ASP A 165 -22.89 8.88 -13.71
CA ASP A 165 -23.42 10.22 -13.43
C ASP A 165 -22.92 11.18 -14.52
N ALA A 166 -23.41 10.97 -15.75
CA ALA A 166 -22.93 11.69 -16.93
C ALA A 166 -23.26 13.19 -16.90
N ASN A 167 -24.31 13.60 -16.20
CA ASN A 167 -24.70 14.98 -16.01
C ASN A 167 -24.02 15.65 -14.81
N ASN A 168 -23.31 14.86 -13.98
CA ASN A 168 -22.55 15.29 -12.79
C ASN A 168 -23.43 16.03 -11.75
N ASP A 169 -24.63 15.51 -11.50
CA ASP A 169 -25.55 16.06 -10.50
C ASP A 169 -25.46 15.36 -9.13
N GLY A 170 -24.62 14.35 -8.99
CA GLY A 170 -24.43 13.58 -7.77
C GLY A 170 -25.47 12.49 -7.58
N ILE A 171 -26.15 12.09 -8.62
CA ILE A 171 -27.16 11.03 -8.61
C ILE A 171 -26.81 10.00 -9.68
N LEU A 172 -26.81 8.73 -9.31
CA LEU A 172 -26.55 7.67 -10.31
C LEU A 172 -27.62 7.68 -11.40
N ASP A 173 -27.20 7.77 -12.65
CA ASP A 173 -28.07 7.74 -13.81
C ASP A 173 -28.84 6.42 -13.89
N ALA A 174 -30.12 6.47 -14.21
CA ALA A 174 -30.96 5.30 -14.33
C ALA A 174 -30.41 4.32 -15.39
N ASN A 175 -30.22 3.05 -15.02
CA ASN A 175 -29.67 1.98 -15.86
C ASN A 175 -28.20 2.18 -16.30
N ALA A 176 -27.48 3.07 -15.65
CA ALA A 176 -26.05 3.17 -15.86
C ALA A 176 -25.31 1.92 -15.35
N PRO A 177 -24.24 1.48 -16.02
CA PRO A 177 -23.43 0.39 -15.50
C PRO A 177 -22.62 0.88 -14.31
N THR A 178 -22.96 0.41 -13.12
CA THR A 178 -22.30 0.75 -11.85
C THR A 178 -21.37 -0.36 -11.33
N GLY A 179 -21.22 -1.45 -12.07
CA GLY A 179 -20.60 -2.68 -11.58
C GLY A 179 -21.64 -3.71 -11.07
N GLU A 180 -22.95 -3.39 -11.09
CA GLU A 180 -24.00 -4.31 -10.66
C GLU A 180 -23.91 -5.66 -11.39
N GLY A 181 -24.07 -6.75 -10.63
CA GLY A 181 -23.97 -8.12 -11.13
C GLY A 181 -22.53 -8.64 -11.28
N VAL A 182 -21.52 -7.83 -10.96
CA VAL A 182 -20.10 -8.22 -11.05
C VAL A 182 -19.52 -8.41 -9.66
N LYS A 183 -18.94 -9.59 -9.39
CA LYS A 183 -18.15 -9.86 -8.20
C LYS A 183 -16.68 -9.56 -8.48
N VAL A 184 -16.10 -8.66 -7.68
CA VAL A 184 -14.65 -8.38 -7.65
C VAL A 184 -14.06 -9.02 -6.41
N CYS A 185 -13.04 -9.84 -6.59
CA CYS A 185 -12.31 -10.48 -5.51
C CYS A 185 -11.03 -9.70 -5.22
N VAL A 186 -10.92 -9.10 -4.05
CA VAL A 186 -9.73 -8.44 -3.56
C VAL A 186 -8.88 -9.46 -2.82
N ILE A 187 -7.66 -9.71 -3.34
CA ILE A 187 -6.66 -10.61 -2.75
C ILE A 187 -5.60 -9.73 -2.10
N ASP A 188 -5.68 -9.54 -0.77
CA ASP A 188 -4.94 -8.50 -0.07
C ASP A 188 -4.81 -8.76 1.45
N SER A 189 -4.65 -7.72 2.28
CA SER A 189 -4.52 -7.78 3.75
C SER A 189 -5.84 -8.00 4.50
N GLY A 190 -6.95 -8.08 3.80
CA GLY A 190 -8.29 -8.13 4.40
C GLY A 190 -9.07 -6.84 4.17
N TRP A 191 -10.05 -6.56 5.04
CA TRP A 191 -10.88 -5.37 4.96
C TRP A 191 -11.45 -5.00 6.33
N ASP A 192 -11.88 -3.76 6.51
CA ASP A 192 -12.65 -3.35 7.69
C ASP A 192 -14.12 -3.73 7.54
N SER A 193 -14.52 -4.78 8.24
CA SER A 193 -15.89 -5.33 8.19
C SER A 193 -16.98 -4.38 8.71
N LYS A 194 -16.58 -3.29 9.38
CA LYS A 194 -17.49 -2.27 9.92
C LYS A 194 -17.56 -1.04 9.01
N HIS A 195 -16.66 -0.89 8.04
CA HIS A 195 -16.60 0.31 7.21
C HIS A 195 -17.89 0.48 6.41
N PRO A 196 -18.63 1.58 6.59
CA PRO A 196 -19.96 1.79 5.96
C PRO A 196 -19.89 1.76 4.44
N GLU A 197 -18.81 2.25 3.84
CA GLU A 197 -18.57 2.27 2.39
C GLU A 197 -18.51 0.88 1.75
N LEU A 198 -18.14 -0.15 2.51
CA LEU A 198 -17.84 -1.49 1.97
C LEU A 198 -18.85 -2.54 2.43
N LYS A 199 -19.45 -2.33 3.60
CA LYS A 199 -20.27 -3.34 4.28
C LYS A 199 -21.43 -3.85 3.42
N ALA A 200 -22.10 -2.99 2.67
CA ALA A 200 -23.24 -3.37 1.84
C ALA A 200 -22.83 -4.15 0.59
N ALA A 201 -21.61 -3.95 0.10
CA ALA A 201 -21.08 -4.63 -1.08
C ALA A 201 -20.51 -6.03 -0.77
N TYR A 202 -20.16 -6.31 0.49
CA TYR A 202 -19.52 -7.57 0.87
C TYR A 202 -20.46 -8.77 0.73
N VAL A 203 -20.00 -9.79 0.01
CA VAL A 203 -20.79 -11.02 -0.27
C VAL A 203 -20.07 -12.32 0.14
N GLY A 204 -18.83 -12.25 0.66
CA GLY A 204 -18.10 -13.40 1.18
C GLY A 204 -16.59 -13.18 1.24
N GLY A 205 -15.92 -13.99 2.04
CA GLY A 205 -14.47 -13.93 2.18
C GLY A 205 -13.86 -15.19 2.76
N ILE A 206 -12.54 -15.20 2.81
CA ILE A 206 -11.71 -16.26 3.37
C ILE A 206 -10.39 -15.66 3.87
N ASP A 207 -9.86 -16.21 4.95
CA ASP A 207 -8.56 -15.84 5.52
C ASP A 207 -7.55 -16.97 5.41
N TYR A 208 -6.50 -16.76 4.63
CA TYR A 208 -5.40 -17.71 4.50
C TYR A 208 -4.25 -17.45 5.47
N VAL A 209 -4.23 -16.29 6.11
CA VAL A 209 -3.21 -15.93 7.12
C VAL A 209 -3.49 -16.64 8.43
N ASP A 210 -4.71 -16.56 8.93
CA ASP A 210 -5.14 -17.19 10.17
C ASP A 210 -5.80 -18.56 9.94
N GLY A 211 -6.22 -18.86 8.72
CA GLY A 211 -6.79 -20.15 8.30
C GLY A 211 -8.25 -20.32 8.66
N ASP A 212 -9.03 -19.24 8.58
CA ASP A 212 -10.47 -19.23 8.86
C ASP A 212 -11.28 -18.51 7.76
N ASP A 213 -12.56 -18.22 8.02
CA ASP A 213 -13.48 -17.60 7.06
C ASP A 213 -13.68 -16.08 7.35
N ASP A 214 -12.93 -15.48 8.29
CA ASP A 214 -13.05 -14.06 8.65
C ASP A 214 -11.88 -13.24 8.07
N PRO A 215 -12.01 -12.64 6.88
CA PRO A 215 -10.97 -11.85 6.25
C PRO A 215 -10.87 -10.43 6.82
N THR A 216 -11.35 -10.18 8.04
CA THR A 216 -11.20 -8.88 8.71
C THR A 216 -9.72 -8.61 8.97
N ASP A 217 -9.26 -7.40 8.66
CA ASP A 217 -7.88 -6.99 8.86
C ASP A 217 -7.52 -7.02 10.36
N GLN A 218 -6.44 -7.70 10.73
CA GLN A 218 -6.02 -7.87 12.13
C GLN A 218 -5.66 -6.56 12.82
N SER A 219 -5.21 -5.56 12.08
CA SER A 219 -4.91 -4.24 12.65
C SER A 219 -6.14 -3.61 13.28
N GLU A 220 -7.32 -3.83 12.70
CA GLU A 220 -8.60 -3.39 13.27
C GLU A 220 -8.88 -4.12 14.59
N ALA A 221 -8.78 -5.45 14.60
CA ALA A 221 -9.09 -6.27 15.76
C ALA A 221 -8.22 -5.96 16.99
N GLN A 222 -6.98 -5.52 16.76
CA GLN A 222 -6.00 -5.21 17.79
C GLN A 222 -5.86 -3.72 18.12
N GLY A 223 -6.52 -2.83 17.38
CA GLY A 223 -6.38 -1.38 17.51
C GLY A 223 -4.98 -0.86 17.18
N ILE A 224 -4.19 -1.63 16.44
CA ILE A 224 -2.82 -1.31 16.03
C ILE A 224 -2.82 -1.05 14.53
N VAL A 225 -2.49 0.17 14.13
CA VAL A 225 -2.26 0.50 12.72
C VAL A 225 -0.83 0.10 12.36
N THR A 226 -0.69 -0.83 11.44
CA THR A 226 0.61 -1.29 10.91
C THR A 226 0.75 -0.95 9.43
N VAL A 227 1.96 -1.05 8.87
CA VAL A 227 2.25 -0.74 7.46
C VAL A 227 1.40 -1.56 6.48
N GLY A 228 0.93 -2.75 6.88
CA GLY A 228 0.04 -3.60 6.07
C GLY A 228 -1.44 -3.46 6.42
N GLY A 229 -1.76 -2.83 7.55
CA GLY A 229 -3.15 -2.69 8.01
C GLY A 229 -3.92 -1.63 7.24
N GLY A 230 -5.12 -1.98 6.79
CA GLY A 230 -5.98 -1.09 6.02
C GLY A 230 -5.71 -1.07 4.52
N HIS A 231 -4.63 -1.69 4.03
CA HIS A 231 -4.29 -1.69 2.60
C HIS A 231 -5.40 -2.31 1.75
N GLY A 232 -5.90 -3.50 2.11
CA GLY A 232 -7.03 -4.14 1.42
C GLY A 232 -8.32 -3.33 1.51
N THR A 233 -8.56 -2.63 2.63
CA THR A 233 -9.69 -1.69 2.78
C THR A 233 -9.57 -0.52 1.81
N HIS A 234 -8.36 0.03 1.63
CA HIS A 234 -8.10 1.12 0.69
C HIS A 234 -8.29 0.67 -0.77
N VAL A 235 -7.78 -0.49 -1.11
CA VAL A 235 -7.96 -1.12 -2.43
C VAL A 235 -9.44 -1.37 -2.71
N ALA A 236 -10.17 -1.98 -1.77
CA ALA A 236 -11.60 -2.25 -1.94
C ALA A 236 -12.41 -0.96 -2.12
N GLY A 237 -12.13 0.08 -1.32
CA GLY A 237 -12.80 1.37 -1.45
C GLY A 237 -12.58 2.03 -2.80
N THR A 238 -11.36 2.00 -3.33
CA THR A 238 -11.06 2.52 -4.66
C THR A 238 -11.86 1.80 -5.76
N ILE A 239 -12.10 0.48 -5.62
CA ILE A 239 -12.90 -0.28 -6.57
C ILE A 239 -14.39 0.06 -6.46
N LEU A 240 -14.96 0.04 -5.23
CA LEU A 240 -16.40 -0.14 -5.06
C LEU A 240 -17.01 0.52 -3.81
N ALA A 241 -16.33 1.50 -3.17
CA ALA A 241 -16.96 2.28 -2.10
C ALA A 241 -18.34 2.77 -2.55
N GLN A 242 -19.34 2.59 -1.66
CA GLN A 242 -20.75 2.81 -1.99
C GLN A 242 -21.06 4.30 -2.05
N PHE A 243 -21.82 4.70 -3.04
CA PHE A 243 -22.24 6.08 -3.22
C PHE A 243 -23.14 6.56 -2.06
N GLY A 244 -22.73 7.65 -1.38
CA GLY A 244 -23.47 8.25 -0.28
C GLY A 244 -23.63 7.37 0.97
N ALA A 245 -22.78 6.37 1.15
CA ALA A 245 -22.95 5.37 2.21
C ALA A 245 -22.59 5.91 3.60
N ASP A 246 -21.63 6.82 3.72
CA ASP A 246 -21.11 7.29 5.00
C ASP A 246 -21.48 8.75 5.30
N SER A 247 -22.76 9.00 5.61
CA SER A 247 -23.24 10.33 5.99
C SER A 247 -22.69 10.88 7.32
N GLY A 248 -21.82 10.14 8.01
CA GLY A 248 -21.25 10.49 9.31
C GLY A 248 -19.76 10.21 9.39
N ALA A 249 -19.09 10.13 8.24
CA ALA A 249 -17.67 9.83 8.13
C ALA A 249 -16.79 10.78 8.95
N ARG A 250 -15.76 10.24 9.57
CA ARG A 250 -14.68 11.01 10.17
C ARG A 250 -13.69 11.37 9.06
N VAL A 251 -13.88 12.52 8.46
CA VAL A 251 -13.11 13.00 7.33
C VAL A 251 -12.10 14.05 7.75
N ALA A 252 -11.03 14.19 6.99
CA ALA A 252 -10.07 15.26 7.19
C ALA A 252 -10.67 16.63 6.82
N ALA A 253 -10.12 17.71 7.37
CA ALA A 253 -10.57 19.05 7.06
C ALA A 253 -10.50 19.32 5.54
N GLY A 254 -11.62 19.73 4.96
CA GLY A 254 -11.75 20.01 3.53
C GLY A 254 -12.06 18.79 2.65
N GLN A 255 -12.23 17.60 3.24
CA GLN A 255 -12.77 16.43 2.55
C GLN A 255 -14.29 16.43 2.57
N GLU A 256 -14.89 15.58 1.72
CA GLU A 256 -16.34 15.41 1.62
C GLU A 256 -16.91 14.72 2.88
N PRO A 257 -17.96 15.27 3.51
CA PRO A 257 -18.55 14.66 4.71
C PRO A 257 -19.12 13.24 4.52
N ASN A 258 -19.44 12.87 3.28
CA ASN A 258 -19.98 11.55 2.96
C ASN A 258 -18.87 10.53 2.56
N GLY A 259 -17.60 10.90 2.65
CA GLY A 259 -16.49 10.03 2.33
C GLY A 259 -16.10 9.99 0.86
N VAL A 260 -16.00 8.80 0.29
CA VAL A 260 -15.56 8.57 -1.10
C VAL A 260 -16.50 7.58 -1.79
N VAL A 261 -16.51 7.61 -3.12
CA VAL A 261 -17.15 6.58 -3.93
C VAL A 261 -16.10 5.83 -4.76
N GLY A 262 -16.30 4.55 -5.00
CA GLY A 262 -15.44 3.72 -5.83
C GLY A 262 -15.72 3.88 -7.32
N VAL A 263 -14.80 3.33 -8.16
CA VAL A 263 -14.95 3.35 -9.63
C VAL A 263 -16.22 2.61 -10.07
N ALA A 264 -16.57 1.51 -9.40
CA ALA A 264 -17.73 0.65 -9.69
C ALA A 264 -18.57 0.42 -8.43
N PRO A 265 -19.32 1.45 -7.97
CA PRO A 265 -20.00 1.42 -6.66
C PRO A 265 -21.12 0.38 -6.54
N GLY A 266 -21.59 -0.20 -7.63
CA GLY A 266 -22.59 -1.27 -7.63
C GLY A 266 -21.99 -2.69 -7.67
N ALA A 267 -20.66 -2.84 -7.69
CA ALA A 267 -20.01 -4.15 -7.69
C ALA A 267 -20.13 -4.84 -6.33
N SER A 268 -20.05 -6.17 -6.32
CA SER A 268 -20.01 -6.98 -5.10
C SER A 268 -18.59 -7.32 -4.70
N LEU A 269 -18.27 -7.23 -3.41
CA LEU A 269 -16.96 -7.48 -2.83
C LEU A 269 -16.81 -8.92 -2.33
N LEU A 270 -15.81 -9.63 -2.85
CA LEU A 270 -15.22 -10.82 -2.25
C LEU A 270 -13.84 -10.46 -1.72
N VAL A 271 -13.45 -11.01 -0.56
CA VAL A 271 -12.15 -10.76 0.05
C VAL A 271 -11.44 -12.07 0.33
N ALA A 272 -10.21 -12.22 -0.18
CA ALA A 272 -9.31 -13.28 0.20
C ALA A 272 -8.09 -12.67 0.90
N ARG A 273 -8.01 -12.82 2.21
CA ARG A 273 -6.89 -12.30 2.99
C ARG A 273 -5.69 -13.23 2.85
N VAL A 274 -4.59 -12.69 2.29
CA VAL A 274 -3.31 -13.40 2.07
C VAL A 274 -2.11 -12.66 2.65
N LEU A 275 -2.28 -11.38 3.02
CA LEU A 275 -1.23 -10.54 3.60
C LEU A 275 -1.47 -10.34 5.10
N ASP A 276 -0.41 -10.52 5.87
CA ASP A 276 -0.40 -10.30 7.32
C ASP A 276 -0.35 -8.78 7.67
N VAL A 277 -0.38 -8.46 8.96
CA VAL A 277 -0.30 -7.08 9.48
C VAL A 277 0.97 -6.33 9.07
N LYS A 278 2.00 -7.01 8.57
CA LYS A 278 3.24 -6.42 8.05
C LYS A 278 3.21 -6.26 6.53
N GLY A 279 2.09 -6.60 5.89
CA GLY A 279 1.91 -6.58 4.44
C GLY A 279 2.63 -7.72 3.72
N GLY A 280 2.99 -8.79 4.43
CA GLY A 280 3.67 -9.96 3.86
C GLY A 280 2.76 -11.17 3.78
N GLY A 281 2.91 -11.97 2.72
CA GLY A 281 2.17 -13.20 2.49
C GLY A 281 3.02 -14.27 1.83
N SER A 282 2.39 -15.30 1.27
CA SER A 282 3.09 -16.40 0.61
C SER A 282 2.45 -16.79 -0.72
N THR A 283 3.27 -17.32 -1.64
CA THR A 283 2.82 -17.74 -2.98
C THR A 283 1.73 -18.82 -2.91
N ASP A 284 1.82 -19.77 -1.97
CA ASP A 284 0.79 -20.82 -1.84
C ASP A 284 -0.56 -20.28 -1.36
N ASP A 285 -0.58 -19.18 -0.59
CA ASP A 285 -1.80 -18.47 -0.21
C ASP A 285 -2.43 -17.76 -1.43
N VAL A 286 -1.61 -17.10 -2.27
CA VAL A 286 -2.09 -16.46 -3.51
C VAL A 286 -2.64 -17.48 -4.50
N ILE A 287 -1.97 -18.63 -4.67
CA ILE A 287 -2.45 -19.75 -5.52
C ILE A 287 -3.83 -20.24 -5.06
N GLU A 288 -4.03 -20.40 -3.76
CA GLU A 288 -5.33 -20.83 -3.21
C GLU A 288 -6.39 -19.74 -3.41
N ALA A 289 -6.04 -18.51 -3.07
CA ALA A 289 -6.94 -17.35 -3.15
C ALA A 289 -7.50 -17.14 -4.56
N VAL A 290 -6.67 -17.18 -5.60
CA VAL A 290 -7.14 -16.95 -6.97
C VAL A 290 -8.09 -18.05 -7.46
N GLN A 291 -7.89 -19.31 -7.02
CA GLN A 291 -8.80 -20.41 -7.32
C GLN A 291 -10.12 -20.27 -6.54
N TRP A 292 -10.04 -19.87 -5.26
CA TRP A 292 -11.22 -19.59 -4.46
C TRP A 292 -12.05 -18.48 -5.07
N CYS A 293 -11.44 -17.35 -5.47
CA CYS A 293 -12.14 -16.24 -6.14
C CYS A 293 -12.92 -16.74 -7.37
N GLN A 294 -12.30 -17.55 -8.22
CA GLN A 294 -12.98 -18.14 -9.37
C GLN A 294 -14.15 -19.05 -8.94
N SER A 295 -13.96 -19.87 -7.91
CA SER A 295 -15.01 -20.78 -7.41
C SER A 295 -16.22 -20.04 -6.82
N GLN A 296 -16.02 -18.82 -6.29
CA GLN A 296 -17.09 -17.95 -5.82
C GLN A 296 -17.79 -17.16 -6.94
N GLY A 297 -17.38 -17.39 -8.18
CA GLY A 297 -17.94 -16.73 -9.36
C GLY A 297 -17.49 -15.29 -9.53
N ALA A 298 -16.32 -14.93 -9.03
CA ALA A 298 -15.69 -13.66 -9.34
C ALA A 298 -15.41 -13.54 -10.84
N ARG A 299 -15.59 -12.35 -11.41
CA ARG A 299 -15.20 -12.02 -12.78
C ARG A 299 -13.82 -11.39 -12.81
N ILE A 300 -13.41 -10.75 -11.71
CA ILE A 300 -12.17 -10.00 -11.56
C ILE A 300 -11.49 -10.44 -10.25
N ALA A 301 -10.18 -10.69 -10.30
CA ALA A 301 -9.30 -10.74 -9.15
C ALA A 301 -8.38 -9.51 -9.18
N SER A 302 -8.41 -8.70 -8.13
CA SER A 302 -7.56 -7.52 -7.95
C SER A 302 -6.44 -7.86 -6.97
N LEU A 303 -5.17 -7.75 -7.42
CA LEU A 303 -3.98 -8.15 -6.66
C LEU A 303 -3.04 -6.94 -6.53
N SER A 304 -3.16 -6.22 -5.43
CA SER A 304 -2.29 -5.09 -5.10
C SER A 304 -1.03 -5.54 -4.36
N LEU A 305 -0.40 -6.61 -4.85
CA LEU A 305 0.75 -7.28 -4.24
C LEU A 305 1.70 -7.83 -5.31
N GLY A 306 2.92 -8.19 -4.88
CA GLY A 306 3.87 -8.81 -5.79
C GLY A 306 5.13 -9.38 -5.13
N ALA A 307 5.93 -10.04 -5.98
CA ALA A 307 7.27 -10.56 -5.67
C ALA A 307 8.21 -10.33 -6.86
N ASP A 308 9.51 -10.26 -6.58
CA ASP A 308 10.53 -9.94 -7.60
C ASP A 308 10.88 -11.11 -8.52
N SER A 309 10.43 -12.31 -8.19
CA SER A 309 10.81 -13.51 -8.92
C SER A 309 9.64 -14.43 -9.23
N SER A 310 9.63 -14.99 -10.45
CA SER A 310 8.60 -15.89 -10.94
C SER A 310 8.53 -17.20 -10.16
N SER A 311 7.34 -17.79 -10.11
CA SER A 311 7.08 -19.16 -9.69
C SER A 311 6.29 -19.87 -10.80
N THR A 312 6.80 -21.02 -11.24
CA THR A 312 6.10 -21.85 -12.25
C THR A 312 4.76 -22.34 -11.72
N SER A 313 4.70 -22.67 -10.44
CA SER A 313 3.47 -23.14 -9.79
C SER A 313 2.41 -22.03 -9.74
N GLU A 314 2.81 -20.81 -9.45
CA GLU A 314 1.92 -19.64 -9.46
C GLU A 314 1.43 -19.33 -10.87
N GLN A 315 2.32 -19.32 -11.86
CA GLN A 315 1.95 -19.14 -13.26
C GLN A 315 0.92 -20.17 -13.73
N ILE A 316 1.11 -21.45 -13.41
CA ILE A 316 0.14 -22.50 -13.74
C ILE A 316 -1.24 -22.21 -13.10
N ALA A 317 -1.27 -21.68 -11.88
CA ALA A 317 -2.53 -21.33 -11.23
C ALA A 317 -3.25 -20.19 -11.97
N PHE A 318 -2.54 -19.11 -12.32
CA PHE A 318 -3.11 -18.00 -13.09
C PHE A 318 -3.53 -18.41 -14.50
N ASP A 319 -2.74 -19.20 -15.21
CA ASP A 319 -3.10 -19.75 -16.54
C ASP A 319 -4.38 -20.59 -16.46
N ARG A 320 -4.52 -21.36 -15.37
CA ARG A 320 -5.71 -22.20 -15.15
C ARG A 320 -6.97 -21.37 -14.95
N VAL A 321 -6.93 -20.35 -14.09
CA VAL A 321 -8.10 -19.50 -13.84
C VAL A 321 -8.41 -18.57 -15.00
N TRP A 322 -7.41 -18.14 -15.78
CA TRP A 322 -7.59 -17.39 -17.02
C TRP A 322 -8.34 -18.19 -18.08
N ASN A 323 -8.12 -19.50 -18.16
CA ASN A 323 -8.84 -20.40 -19.05
C ASN A 323 -8.91 -19.90 -20.51
N ASN A 324 -7.76 -19.57 -21.09
CA ASN A 324 -7.66 -19.00 -22.44
C ASN A 324 -8.55 -17.75 -22.63
N GLY A 325 -8.66 -16.92 -21.61
CA GLY A 325 -9.44 -15.68 -21.63
C GLY A 325 -10.93 -15.81 -21.39
N ASN A 326 -11.43 -17.03 -21.10
CA ASN A 326 -12.85 -17.26 -20.78
C ASN A 326 -13.13 -17.41 -19.28
N GLY A 327 -12.12 -17.25 -18.45
CA GLY A 327 -12.21 -17.40 -17.00
C GLY A 327 -12.19 -16.07 -16.25
N LEU A 328 -11.38 -16.05 -15.19
CA LEU A 328 -11.17 -14.93 -14.30
C LEU A 328 -10.19 -13.91 -14.91
N LEU A 329 -10.52 -12.63 -14.91
CA LEU A 329 -9.60 -11.55 -15.26
C LEU A 329 -8.78 -11.18 -14.01
N SER A 330 -7.51 -11.59 -13.97
CA SER A 330 -6.59 -11.20 -12.92
C SER A 330 -5.87 -9.91 -13.30
N ILE A 331 -5.90 -8.91 -12.41
CA ILE A 331 -5.31 -7.59 -12.59
C ILE A 331 -4.35 -7.35 -11.42
N ALA A 332 -3.07 -7.08 -11.70
CA ALA A 332 -2.04 -7.02 -10.68
C ALA A 332 -1.11 -5.82 -10.81
N ALA A 333 -0.60 -5.35 -9.67
CA ALA A 333 0.31 -4.23 -9.56
C ALA A 333 1.69 -4.56 -10.16
N SER A 334 2.25 -3.64 -10.96
CA SER A 334 3.55 -3.85 -11.63
C SER A 334 4.75 -3.81 -10.68
N GLY A 335 4.62 -3.17 -9.50
CA GLY A 335 5.67 -2.99 -8.49
C GLY A 335 6.14 -1.54 -8.35
N ASN A 336 6.87 -1.23 -7.26
CA ASN A 336 7.16 0.15 -6.82
C ASN A 336 8.66 0.47 -6.69
N GLU A 337 9.53 -0.25 -7.37
CA GLU A 337 10.98 -0.02 -7.28
C GLU A 337 11.53 0.85 -8.43
N GLY A 338 10.67 1.33 -9.35
CA GLY A 338 11.08 2.17 -10.47
C GLY A 338 11.99 1.47 -11.47
N THR A 339 12.01 0.13 -11.48
CA THR A 339 12.93 -0.67 -12.30
C THR A 339 12.28 -1.17 -13.59
N HIS A 340 13.11 -1.47 -14.60
CA HIS A 340 12.71 -2.12 -15.85
C HIS A 340 12.50 -3.64 -15.64
N SER A 341 11.55 -3.97 -14.75
CA SER A 341 11.20 -5.36 -14.42
C SER A 341 9.83 -5.39 -13.76
N ILE A 342 8.84 -5.99 -14.38
CA ILE A 342 7.50 -6.14 -13.80
C ILE A 342 7.51 -7.23 -12.74
N SER A 343 6.94 -6.96 -11.56
CA SER A 343 6.77 -7.93 -10.47
C SER A 343 5.78 -9.04 -10.83
N TYR A 344 5.87 -10.17 -10.14
CA TYR A 344 4.93 -11.29 -10.28
C TYR A 344 3.87 -11.22 -9.18
N PRO A 345 2.60 -11.52 -9.52
CA PRO A 345 2.11 -12.21 -10.71
C PRO A 345 1.85 -11.31 -11.92
N ALA A 346 2.00 -9.99 -11.85
CA ALA A 346 1.68 -9.06 -12.94
C ALA A 346 2.39 -9.43 -14.26
N ALA A 347 3.62 -9.95 -14.20
CA ALA A 347 4.40 -10.32 -15.37
C ALA A 347 3.95 -11.61 -16.08
N TYR A 348 2.94 -12.35 -15.59
CA TYR A 348 2.47 -13.59 -16.23
C TYR A 348 1.52 -13.31 -17.40
N LEU A 349 2.07 -13.08 -18.59
CA LEU A 349 1.28 -12.96 -19.81
C LEU A 349 0.85 -14.35 -20.36
N PRO A 350 -0.35 -14.45 -20.93
CA PRO A 350 -1.42 -13.45 -21.03
C PRO A 350 -2.41 -13.48 -19.85
N SER A 351 -2.16 -14.31 -18.83
CA SER A 351 -3.13 -14.68 -17.78
C SER A 351 -3.34 -13.59 -16.72
N VAL A 352 -2.41 -12.65 -16.61
CA VAL A 352 -2.51 -11.50 -15.71
C VAL A 352 -2.33 -10.20 -16.48
N MET A 353 -3.08 -9.17 -16.10
CA MET A 353 -2.99 -7.82 -16.64
C MET A 353 -2.15 -6.97 -15.70
N ALA A 354 -0.98 -6.52 -16.15
CA ALA A 354 -0.08 -5.69 -15.36
C ALA A 354 -0.52 -4.23 -15.36
N VAL A 355 -0.52 -3.58 -14.19
CA VAL A 355 -0.93 -2.19 -14.02
C VAL A 355 0.19 -1.37 -13.39
N GLY A 356 0.63 -0.33 -14.12
CA GLY A 356 1.56 0.68 -13.63
C GLY A 356 0.83 1.91 -13.06
N ALA A 357 1.60 2.85 -12.51
CA ALA A 357 1.08 4.02 -11.85
C ALA A 357 1.40 5.32 -12.60
N VAL A 358 0.40 6.21 -12.63
CA VAL A 358 0.55 7.62 -12.98
C VAL A 358 0.11 8.50 -11.82
N ASP A 359 0.58 9.74 -11.82
CA ASP A 359 0.06 10.74 -10.92
C ASP A 359 -1.35 11.22 -11.35
N LEU A 360 -1.96 12.08 -10.54
CA LEU A 360 -3.31 12.59 -10.81
C LEU A 360 -3.37 13.62 -11.97
N LEU A 361 -2.25 13.98 -12.58
CA LEU A 361 -2.17 14.75 -13.84
C LEU A 361 -1.94 13.86 -15.06
N GLY A 362 -1.73 12.55 -14.85
CA GLY A 362 -1.40 11.58 -15.87
C GLY A 362 0.10 11.44 -16.13
N GLY A 363 0.95 12.10 -15.33
CA GLY A 363 2.40 11.93 -15.39
C GLY A 363 2.85 10.60 -14.85
N TYR A 364 3.87 9.99 -15.46
CA TYR A 364 4.45 8.72 -15.01
C TYR A 364 4.98 8.84 -13.57
N ALA A 365 4.62 7.88 -12.72
CA ALA A 365 5.13 7.81 -11.35
C ALA A 365 6.51 7.11 -11.34
N GLU A 366 7.55 7.83 -10.91
CA GLU A 366 8.95 7.34 -10.97
C GLU A 366 9.19 6.03 -10.20
N PHE A 367 8.37 5.71 -9.21
CA PHE A 367 8.44 4.43 -8.51
C PHE A 367 7.82 3.26 -9.32
N SER A 368 6.97 3.54 -10.30
CA SER A 368 6.27 2.50 -11.06
C SER A 368 7.24 1.63 -11.83
N GLN A 369 7.18 0.30 -11.63
CA GLN A 369 7.94 -0.63 -12.46
C GLN A 369 7.33 -0.72 -13.86
N PHE A 370 8.17 -0.90 -14.86
CA PHE A 370 7.83 -0.80 -16.26
C PHE A 370 8.50 -1.91 -17.11
N GLY A 371 7.99 -2.14 -18.31
CA GLY A 371 8.52 -3.16 -19.22
C GLY A 371 7.49 -3.67 -20.23
N ALA A 372 7.91 -4.60 -21.08
CA ALA A 372 7.11 -5.11 -22.18
C ALA A 372 5.82 -5.87 -21.76
N GLN A 373 5.69 -6.25 -20.49
CA GLN A 373 4.51 -6.92 -19.97
C GLN A 373 3.43 -5.95 -19.44
N LEU A 374 3.73 -4.64 -19.38
CA LEU A 374 2.79 -3.66 -18.86
C LEU A 374 1.57 -3.55 -19.76
N SER A 375 0.35 -3.69 -19.22
CA SER A 375 -0.87 -3.55 -20.01
C SER A 375 -1.33 -2.11 -20.11
N VAL A 376 -1.60 -1.50 -18.97
CA VAL A 376 -2.10 -0.11 -18.84
C VAL A 376 -1.57 0.52 -17.57
N VAL A 377 -1.81 1.82 -17.41
CA VAL A 377 -1.56 2.54 -16.17
C VAL A 377 -2.86 3.12 -15.60
N GLY A 378 -2.86 3.36 -14.29
CA GLY A 378 -3.95 4.01 -13.57
C GLY A 378 -3.44 5.02 -12.55
N PRO A 379 -4.33 5.85 -11.95
CA PRO A 379 -3.97 6.76 -10.86
C PRO A 379 -3.38 6.00 -9.69
N GLY A 380 -2.13 6.29 -9.33
CA GLY A 380 -1.42 5.59 -8.27
C GLY A 380 -0.65 6.49 -7.31
N VAL A 381 -0.80 7.82 -7.40
CA VAL A 381 -0.10 8.78 -6.54
C VAL A 381 -1.12 9.57 -5.71
N ASN A 382 -0.97 9.55 -4.38
CA ASN A 382 -1.84 10.28 -3.45
C ASN A 382 -3.34 9.99 -3.66
N VAL A 383 -3.68 8.74 -3.88
CA VAL A 383 -5.06 8.26 -4.08
C VAL A 383 -5.78 8.28 -2.74
N LEU A 384 -6.86 9.04 -2.64
CA LEU A 384 -7.75 9.07 -1.48
C LEU A 384 -8.74 7.90 -1.56
N SER A 385 -8.82 7.10 -0.49
CA SER A 385 -9.79 6.00 -0.35
C SER A 385 -10.09 5.71 1.12
N SER A 386 -11.03 4.80 1.37
CA SER A 386 -11.33 4.29 2.71
C SER A 386 -10.13 3.60 3.33
N THR A 387 -10.03 3.63 4.65
CA THR A 387 -9.07 2.84 5.43
C THR A 387 -9.75 2.25 6.65
N LEU A 388 -9.02 1.60 7.55
CA LEU A 388 -9.60 1.14 8.81
C LEU A 388 -10.19 2.31 9.58
N LEU A 389 -11.39 2.13 10.13
CA LEU A 389 -12.11 3.18 10.84
C LEU A 389 -11.27 3.82 11.95
N GLY A 390 -10.99 5.12 11.79
CA GLY A 390 -10.19 5.91 12.71
C GLY A 390 -8.69 5.62 12.70
N ALA A 391 -8.21 4.80 11.78
CA ALA A 391 -6.80 4.41 11.73
C ALA A 391 -5.90 5.44 11.06
N ALA A 392 -6.40 6.11 10.04
CA ALA A 392 -5.67 7.23 9.46
C ALA A 392 -5.63 8.41 10.44
N ALA A 393 -4.66 9.28 10.28
CA ALA A 393 -4.47 10.42 11.15
C ALA A 393 -4.52 11.72 10.35
N GLN A 394 -5.16 12.74 10.94
CA GLN A 394 -4.99 14.13 10.52
C GLN A 394 -4.49 14.98 11.68
N SER A 395 -3.83 16.07 11.36
CA SER A 395 -3.35 17.00 12.38
C SER A 395 -3.88 18.41 12.21
N THR A 396 -4.01 19.11 13.34
CA THR A 396 -4.13 20.56 13.38
C THR A 396 -3.10 21.12 14.33
N LEU A 397 -2.46 22.21 13.93
CA LEU A 397 -1.41 22.87 14.68
C LEU A 397 -1.75 24.36 14.80
N GLY A 398 -1.86 24.84 16.03
CA GLY A 398 -2.23 26.23 16.29
C GLY A 398 -1.42 26.88 17.41
N ALA A 399 -1.13 28.17 17.27
CA ALA A 399 -0.51 29.02 18.31
C ALA A 399 -1.28 30.35 18.42
N GLY A 400 -2.05 30.52 19.48
CA GLY A 400 -2.97 31.64 19.60
C GLY A 400 -3.99 31.69 18.48
N THR A 401 -3.96 32.72 17.63
CA THR A 401 -4.82 32.86 16.44
C THR A 401 -4.16 32.33 15.15
N ALA A 402 -2.89 31.93 15.19
CA ALA A 402 -2.18 31.42 14.05
C ALA A 402 -2.45 29.91 13.87
N ALA A 403 -2.74 29.50 12.63
CA ALA A 403 -2.83 28.10 12.25
C ALA A 403 -1.68 27.76 11.29
N PHE A 404 -1.13 26.57 11.43
CA PHE A 404 -0.04 26.05 10.60
C PHE A 404 -0.46 24.77 9.92
N THR A 405 -0.09 24.62 8.65
CA THR A 405 -0.19 23.33 7.97
C THR A 405 0.76 22.35 8.65
N SER A 406 0.29 21.15 8.88
CA SER A 406 1.08 20.08 9.50
C SER A 406 0.62 18.72 9.01
N SER A 407 1.53 17.75 8.98
CA SER A 407 1.26 16.36 8.65
C SER A 407 1.56 15.47 9.86
N PRO A 408 0.67 14.56 10.27
CA PRO A 408 0.97 13.62 11.34
C PRO A 408 2.05 12.63 10.89
N LEU A 409 2.96 12.26 11.79
CA LEU A 409 3.90 11.18 11.50
C LEU A 409 3.19 9.83 11.57
N SER A 410 3.59 8.88 10.74
CA SER A 410 3.11 7.49 10.87
C SER A 410 3.41 6.96 12.27
N TYR A 411 2.46 6.26 12.85
CA TYR A 411 2.46 5.72 14.24
C TYR A 411 2.35 6.77 15.34
N THR A 412 2.11 8.04 15.05
CA THR A 412 1.87 9.06 16.08
C THR A 412 0.65 8.74 16.92
N ALA A 413 0.66 9.21 18.18
CA ALA A 413 -0.54 9.08 19.03
C ALA A 413 -1.67 9.99 18.53
N GLN A 414 -2.87 9.44 18.45
CA GLN A 414 -4.10 10.19 18.17
C GLN A 414 -4.59 10.83 19.48
N SER A 415 -4.09 12.01 19.77
CA SER A 415 -4.42 12.77 20.97
C SER A 415 -4.13 14.27 20.77
N SER A 416 -4.51 15.08 21.75
CA SER A 416 -4.30 16.53 21.74
C SER A 416 -3.51 16.97 22.95
N TYR A 417 -2.57 17.89 22.73
CA TYR A 417 -1.86 18.54 23.81
C TYR A 417 -1.65 20.03 23.51
N THR A 418 -1.88 20.87 24.54
CA THR A 418 -1.58 22.31 24.50
C THR A 418 -0.56 22.59 25.57
N GLY A 419 0.52 23.26 25.23
CA GLY A 419 1.55 23.65 26.17
C GLY A 419 2.60 24.58 25.58
N ARG A 420 3.49 25.01 26.43
CA ARG A 420 4.58 25.92 26.06
C ARG A 420 5.49 25.28 24.99
N LEU A 421 5.75 26.02 23.92
CA LEU A 421 6.68 25.60 22.88
C LEU A 421 8.14 25.75 23.36
N VAL A 422 8.91 24.71 23.25
CA VAL A 422 10.34 24.64 23.57
C VAL A 422 11.12 24.21 22.33
N ASN A 423 12.10 25.03 21.93
CA ASN A 423 12.99 24.68 20.82
C ASN A 423 14.12 23.77 21.33
N CYS A 424 14.10 22.51 20.90
CA CYS A 424 15.06 21.46 21.27
C CYS A 424 16.15 21.23 20.19
N GLY A 425 16.31 22.17 19.24
CA GLY A 425 17.32 22.06 18.18
C GLY A 425 17.17 20.80 17.36
N LEU A 426 18.22 19.99 17.26
CA LEU A 426 18.18 18.71 16.51
C LEU A 426 17.58 17.56 17.31
N GLY A 427 17.31 17.70 18.61
CA GLY A 427 16.74 16.64 19.44
C GLY A 427 17.62 15.40 19.55
N THR A 428 18.95 15.55 19.54
CA THR A 428 19.92 14.46 19.50
C THR A 428 20.03 13.68 20.80
N ASP A 429 19.60 14.28 21.90
CA ASP A 429 19.57 13.66 23.23
C ASP A 429 18.55 14.35 24.15
N ARG A 430 18.38 13.83 25.37
CA ARG A 430 17.44 14.36 26.37
C ARG A 430 17.78 15.75 26.87
N THR A 431 19.02 16.20 26.73
CA THR A 431 19.46 17.52 27.15
C THR A 431 19.24 18.59 26.10
N SER A 432 18.84 18.20 24.88
CA SER A 432 18.62 19.09 23.74
C SER A 432 17.59 20.19 24.01
N CYS A 433 16.65 19.98 24.95
CA CYS A 433 15.66 20.97 25.35
C CYS A 433 16.15 21.92 26.48
N GLY A 434 17.36 21.70 26.99
CA GLY A 434 17.99 22.53 28.01
C GLY A 434 17.16 22.68 29.30
N GLU A 435 17.33 23.81 29.98
CA GLU A 435 16.59 24.14 31.23
C GLU A 435 15.08 24.36 31.00
N ALA A 436 14.65 24.49 29.74
CA ALA A 436 13.24 24.64 29.40
C ALA A 436 12.46 23.32 29.44
N ALA A 437 13.15 22.16 29.49
CA ALA A 437 12.53 20.87 29.68
C ALA A 437 11.83 20.76 31.04
N SER A 438 10.66 20.14 31.11
CA SER A 438 9.87 19.96 32.33
C SER A 438 9.03 18.70 32.27
N CYS A 439 9.08 17.87 33.31
CA CYS A 439 8.21 16.70 33.44
C CYS A 439 6.72 17.07 33.60
N ASP A 440 6.37 18.32 33.85
CA ASP A 440 4.98 18.79 33.82
C ASP A 440 4.38 18.84 32.42
N GLY A 441 5.25 18.79 31.39
CA GLY A 441 4.89 18.73 29.98
C GLY A 441 5.16 20.03 29.21
N PHE A 442 5.49 19.88 27.96
CA PHE A 442 5.70 20.98 27.00
C PHE A 442 5.51 20.46 25.56
N VAL A 443 5.45 21.33 24.56
CA VAL A 443 5.50 21.02 23.15
C VAL A 443 6.94 21.17 22.67
N ALA A 444 7.58 20.08 22.25
CA ALA A 444 8.94 20.12 21.73
C ALA A 444 8.92 20.46 20.23
N TYR A 445 9.75 21.42 19.81
CA TYR A 445 10.09 21.63 18.42
C TYR A 445 11.51 21.09 18.17
N VAL A 446 11.67 20.23 17.14
CA VAL A 446 12.96 19.69 16.70
C VAL A 446 13.15 19.85 15.20
N ASP A 447 14.37 20.16 14.77
CA ASP A 447 14.72 20.24 13.36
C ASP A 447 15.03 18.84 12.78
N ARG A 448 14.66 18.62 11.51
CA ARG A 448 15.11 17.47 10.71
C ARG A 448 16.63 17.49 10.58
N GLY A 449 17.27 16.31 10.65
CA GLY A 449 18.71 16.10 10.42
C GLY A 449 19.35 15.21 11.49
N ASP A 450 20.55 14.69 11.20
CA ASP A 450 21.49 13.94 12.01
C ASP A 450 21.03 12.53 12.46
N ILE A 451 19.86 12.40 13.11
CA ILE A 451 19.34 11.13 13.63
C ILE A 451 17.92 10.88 13.13
N PHE A 452 17.42 9.65 13.30
CA PHE A 452 16.06 9.26 12.91
C PHE A 452 14.98 10.02 13.69
N PHE A 453 13.82 10.23 13.09
CA PHE A 453 12.70 10.94 13.71
C PHE A 453 12.20 10.25 14.98
N GLU A 454 12.20 8.92 14.99
CA GLU A 454 11.91 8.09 16.15
C GLU A 454 12.82 8.44 17.34
N GLU A 455 14.13 8.52 17.09
CA GLU A 455 15.10 8.85 18.13
C GLU A 455 14.93 10.27 18.64
N LYS A 456 14.67 11.25 17.75
CA LYS A 456 14.36 12.63 18.12
C LYS A 456 13.13 12.69 19.02
N ALA A 457 12.04 12.07 18.61
CA ALA A 457 10.80 12.04 19.37
C ALA A 457 11.01 11.40 20.75
N ARG A 458 11.70 10.26 20.82
CA ARG A 458 12.02 9.57 22.08
C ARG A 458 12.82 10.47 23.02
N ASN A 459 13.89 11.09 22.54
CA ASN A 459 14.76 11.95 23.35
C ASN A 459 13.99 13.08 24.00
N VAL A 460 13.12 13.78 23.25
CA VAL A 460 12.36 14.90 23.81
C VAL A 460 11.18 14.45 24.67
N ILE A 461 10.59 13.29 24.40
CA ILE A 461 9.55 12.67 25.26
C ILE A 461 10.16 12.29 26.62
N GLU A 462 11.34 11.70 26.63
CA GLU A 462 12.08 11.39 27.86
C GLU A 462 12.46 12.65 28.66
N ALA A 463 12.65 13.80 27.96
CA ALA A 463 12.82 15.09 28.57
C ALA A 463 11.50 15.72 29.09
N GLY A 464 10.36 15.08 28.88
CA GLY A 464 9.03 15.49 29.36
C GLY A 464 8.11 16.08 28.33
N ALA A 465 8.45 16.09 27.04
CA ALA A 465 7.54 16.57 26.00
C ALA A 465 6.26 15.72 25.94
N ARG A 466 5.12 16.38 25.75
CA ARG A 466 3.80 15.77 25.60
C ARG A 466 3.23 15.94 24.19
N ALA A 467 3.92 16.70 23.34
CA ALA A 467 3.72 16.76 21.90
C ALA A 467 5.05 17.12 21.22
N VAL A 468 5.21 16.70 19.96
CA VAL A 468 6.44 16.94 19.19
C VAL A 468 6.10 17.54 17.83
N ILE A 469 6.86 18.56 17.43
CA ILE A 469 6.80 19.19 16.11
C ILE A 469 8.17 18.98 15.45
N ILE A 470 8.18 18.30 14.28
CA ILE A 470 9.37 18.10 13.45
C ILE A 470 9.40 19.19 12.37
N GLY A 471 10.38 20.08 12.43
CA GLY A 471 10.60 21.09 11.38
C GLY A 471 11.34 20.50 10.19
N ASN A 472 10.72 20.45 9.01
CA ASN A 472 11.38 20.02 7.78
C ASN A 472 12.43 21.06 7.36
N ASN A 473 13.55 20.60 6.77
CA ASN A 473 14.64 21.45 6.27
C ASN A 473 14.80 21.36 4.74
N VAL A 474 13.92 20.63 4.06
CA VAL A 474 13.87 20.50 2.58
C VAL A 474 12.64 21.29 2.09
N PRO A 475 12.83 22.43 1.42
CA PRO A 475 11.72 23.29 1.01
C PRO A 475 10.71 22.61 0.07
N GLU A 476 11.19 21.73 -0.82
CA GLU A 476 10.42 21.03 -1.83
C GLU A 476 9.49 19.97 -1.23
N ASP A 477 9.82 19.41 -0.08
CA ASP A 477 9.05 18.36 0.59
C ASP A 477 7.82 18.92 1.36
N GLY A 478 7.62 20.23 1.41
CA GLY A 478 6.53 20.85 2.20
C GLY A 478 6.59 20.45 3.68
N ASP A 479 5.48 19.94 4.22
CA ASP A 479 5.42 19.44 5.62
C ASP A 479 6.18 18.09 5.77
N GLY A 480 6.37 17.37 4.67
CA GLY A 480 6.97 16.03 4.62
C GLY A 480 6.06 14.94 5.20
N THR A 481 6.24 13.72 4.73
CA THR A 481 5.61 12.53 5.29
C THR A 481 6.69 11.70 5.99
N PHE A 482 6.66 11.67 7.33
CA PHE A 482 7.68 11.04 8.14
C PHE A 482 7.08 9.94 9.02
N THR A 483 7.94 9.09 9.60
CA THR A 483 7.52 7.95 10.41
C THR A 483 8.28 7.91 11.74
N LEU A 484 7.59 7.41 12.77
CA LEU A 484 8.19 7.03 14.05
C LEU A 484 8.68 5.57 14.05
N GLY A 485 8.71 4.91 12.87
CA GLY A 485 9.28 3.59 12.68
C GLY A 485 8.38 2.43 13.13
N SER A 486 7.72 2.55 14.28
CA SER A 486 6.87 1.50 14.85
C SER A 486 5.81 2.05 15.81
N ALA A 487 4.75 1.28 16.05
CA ALA A 487 3.73 1.62 17.03
C ALA A 487 4.28 1.48 18.46
N SER A 488 3.94 2.42 19.33
CA SER A 488 4.25 2.38 20.76
C SER A 488 3.21 3.18 21.56
N SER A 489 2.83 2.68 22.72
CA SER A 489 1.96 3.38 23.68
C SER A 489 2.63 4.62 24.32
N HIS A 490 3.93 4.80 24.12
CA HIS A 490 4.69 5.94 24.64
C HIS A 490 4.74 7.12 23.68
N TRP A 491 4.29 6.95 22.43
CA TRP A 491 4.21 8.06 21.50
C TRP A 491 3.21 9.11 21.96
N VAL A 492 3.56 10.36 21.75
CA VAL A 492 2.71 11.53 21.93
C VAL A 492 2.28 12.07 20.55
N PRO A 493 1.30 12.98 20.45
CA PRO A 493 0.96 13.58 19.18
C PRO A 493 2.20 14.25 18.57
N THR A 494 2.64 13.71 17.42
CA THR A 494 3.86 14.10 16.72
C THR A 494 3.52 14.47 15.29
N VAL A 495 3.87 15.69 14.90
CA VAL A 495 3.57 16.24 13.58
C VAL A 495 4.82 16.81 12.92
N SER A 496 4.83 16.88 11.60
CA SER A 496 5.82 17.60 10.82
C SER A 496 5.25 18.90 10.26
N VAL A 497 6.12 19.86 9.99
CA VAL A 497 5.78 21.15 9.40
C VAL A 497 6.81 21.52 8.34
N SER A 498 6.40 22.35 7.38
CA SER A 498 7.30 22.90 6.35
C SER A 498 8.41 23.74 6.97
N LEU A 499 9.50 23.95 6.22
CA LEU A 499 10.59 24.83 6.59
C LEU A 499 10.08 26.24 6.99
N ALA A 500 9.14 26.80 6.20
CA ALA A 500 8.58 28.12 6.45
C ALA A 500 7.77 28.18 7.76
N SER A 501 6.94 27.16 8.00
CA SER A 501 6.19 27.01 9.27
C SER A 501 7.12 26.82 10.45
N GLY A 502 8.19 26.01 10.30
CA GLY A 502 9.20 25.80 11.33
C GLY A 502 9.92 27.09 11.74
N VAL A 503 10.35 27.91 10.76
CA VAL A 503 10.95 29.23 11.02
C VAL A 503 10.00 30.14 11.78
N SER A 504 8.70 30.07 11.50
CA SER A 504 7.68 30.88 12.16
C SER A 504 7.42 30.41 13.61
N LEU A 505 7.34 29.08 13.80
CA LEU A 505 7.15 28.47 15.12
C LEU A 505 8.33 28.74 16.06
N LYS A 506 9.58 28.70 15.60
CA LYS A 506 10.74 29.05 16.43
C LYS A 506 10.67 30.46 17.02
N LYS A 507 10.04 31.42 16.34
CA LYS A 507 9.82 32.78 16.85
C LYS A 507 8.74 32.85 17.94
N MET A 508 7.96 31.78 18.08
CA MET A 508 6.90 31.61 19.08
C MET A 508 7.35 30.82 20.31
N GLU A 509 8.64 30.55 20.44
CA GLU A 509 9.20 29.89 21.62
C GLU A 509 8.70 30.52 22.92
N GLY A 510 8.29 29.69 23.88
CA GLY A 510 7.70 30.12 25.14
C GLY A 510 6.20 30.42 25.10
N GLN A 511 5.56 30.47 23.93
CA GLN A 511 4.10 30.61 23.79
C GLN A 511 3.43 29.23 23.84
N ASP A 512 2.14 29.21 24.19
CA ASP A 512 1.35 27.99 24.13
C ASP A 512 1.00 27.61 22.68
N VAL A 513 1.27 26.34 22.34
CA VAL A 513 0.97 25.74 21.07
C VAL A 513 0.11 24.50 21.27
N THR A 514 -0.92 24.34 20.46
CA THR A 514 -1.77 23.16 20.44
C THR A 514 -1.38 22.27 19.27
N VAL A 515 -1.00 21.02 19.56
CA VAL A 515 -0.84 19.94 18.59
C VAL A 515 -2.01 18.99 18.81
N ASN A 516 -2.81 18.79 17.78
CA ASN A 516 -3.93 17.85 17.83
C ASN A 516 -3.83 16.87 16.68
N VAL A 517 -3.91 15.58 16.98
CA VAL A 517 -3.97 14.48 16.03
C VAL A 517 -5.24 13.69 16.28
N THR A 518 -6.07 13.56 15.25
CA THR A 518 -7.35 12.84 15.32
C THR A 518 -7.42 11.73 14.29
N GLY A 519 -8.10 10.63 14.64
CA GLY A 519 -8.38 9.55 13.72
C GLY A 519 -9.41 9.94 12.66
N VAL A 520 -9.16 9.52 11.42
CA VAL A 520 -10.08 9.66 10.29
C VAL A 520 -10.22 8.32 9.57
N ASP A 521 -11.28 8.19 8.78
CA ASP A 521 -11.70 6.93 8.16
C ASP A 521 -11.20 6.80 6.70
N TYR A 522 -10.49 7.79 6.20
CA TYR A 522 -9.97 7.88 4.84
C TYR A 522 -8.53 8.38 4.85
N GLN A 523 -7.73 7.81 3.94
CA GLN A 523 -6.32 8.22 3.80
C GLN A 523 -5.89 8.28 2.35
N ARG A 524 -4.75 8.96 2.12
CA ARG A 524 -4.07 8.97 0.82
C ARG A 524 -2.91 8.00 0.86
N GLU A 525 -2.85 7.15 -0.18
CA GLU A 525 -1.73 6.23 -0.40
C GLU A 525 -1.17 6.39 -1.81
N SER A 526 0.08 5.93 -2.00
CA SER A 526 0.73 5.90 -3.29
C SER A 526 1.25 4.50 -3.59
N GLY A 527 1.25 4.11 -4.87
CA GLY A 527 1.74 2.81 -5.31
C GLY A 527 1.00 2.31 -6.55
N THR A 528 1.59 1.35 -7.22
CA THR A 528 0.89 0.57 -8.25
C THR A 528 -0.28 -0.23 -7.64
N SER A 529 -0.26 -0.46 -6.32
CA SER A 529 -1.39 -0.96 -5.53
C SER A 529 -2.64 -0.08 -5.60
N MET A 530 -2.49 1.24 -5.71
CA MET A 530 -3.62 2.17 -5.83
C MET A 530 -4.06 2.36 -7.28
N ALA A 531 -3.17 2.12 -8.24
CA ALA A 531 -3.50 2.11 -9.66
C ALA A 531 -4.34 0.87 -10.06
N THR A 532 -3.97 -0.29 -9.56
CA THR A 532 -4.61 -1.58 -9.83
C THR A 532 -6.13 -1.60 -9.56
N PRO A 533 -6.64 -1.11 -8.41
CA PRO A 533 -8.07 -1.07 -8.15
C PRO A 533 -8.85 -0.14 -9.07
N HIS A 534 -8.27 0.97 -9.55
CA HIS A 534 -8.91 1.79 -10.58
C HIS A 534 -9.17 0.98 -11.85
N VAL A 535 -8.19 0.22 -12.33
CA VAL A 535 -8.33 -0.64 -13.51
C VAL A 535 -9.34 -1.78 -13.26
N SER A 536 -9.31 -2.38 -12.06
CA SER A 536 -10.27 -3.41 -11.63
C SER A 536 -11.70 -2.89 -11.62
N GLY A 537 -11.90 -1.67 -11.13
CA GLY A 537 -13.21 -1.00 -11.16
C GLY A 537 -13.68 -0.70 -12.58
N VAL A 538 -12.81 -0.21 -13.47
CA VAL A 538 -13.18 0.01 -14.88
C VAL A 538 -13.54 -1.31 -15.56
N ALA A 539 -12.81 -2.39 -15.29
CA ALA A 539 -13.17 -3.72 -15.79
C ALA A 539 -14.56 -4.17 -15.28
N ALA A 540 -14.91 -3.86 -14.03
CA ALA A 540 -16.23 -4.15 -13.46
C ALA A 540 -17.35 -3.36 -14.16
N LEU A 541 -17.12 -2.09 -14.49
CA LEU A 541 -18.06 -1.29 -15.28
C LEU A 541 -18.30 -1.89 -16.68
N VAL A 542 -17.23 -2.36 -17.34
CA VAL A 542 -17.34 -3.01 -18.66
C VAL A 542 -18.13 -4.32 -18.56
N PHE A 543 -17.84 -5.17 -17.58
CA PHE A 543 -18.59 -6.41 -17.34
C PHE A 543 -20.07 -6.15 -16.97
N SER A 544 -20.35 -5.09 -16.20
CA SER A 544 -21.73 -4.69 -15.86
C SER A 544 -22.50 -4.22 -17.09
N ALA A 545 -21.85 -3.46 -17.98
CA ALA A 545 -22.45 -3.03 -19.25
C ALA A 545 -22.65 -4.20 -20.22
N ARG A 546 -21.78 -5.20 -20.19
CA ARG A 546 -21.73 -6.35 -21.13
C ARG A 546 -21.31 -7.64 -20.43
N PRO A 547 -22.24 -8.27 -19.68
CA PRO A 547 -21.94 -9.50 -18.92
C PRO A 547 -21.60 -10.72 -19.78
N ASP A 548 -21.90 -10.67 -21.07
CA ASP A 548 -21.61 -11.71 -22.05
C ASP A 548 -20.16 -11.71 -22.58
N LEU A 549 -19.40 -10.66 -22.31
CA LEU A 549 -17.99 -10.59 -22.73
C LEU A 549 -17.10 -11.52 -21.87
N SER A 550 -16.10 -12.11 -22.51
CA SER A 550 -15.07 -12.89 -21.82
C SER A 550 -14.02 -11.96 -21.16
N ALA A 551 -13.19 -12.52 -20.28
CA ALA A 551 -12.06 -11.80 -19.69
C ALA A 551 -11.08 -11.25 -20.74
N ALA A 552 -10.81 -12.02 -21.81
CA ALA A 552 -9.96 -11.55 -22.91
C ALA A 552 -10.57 -10.36 -23.65
N HIS A 553 -11.89 -10.35 -23.86
CA HIS A 553 -12.55 -9.20 -24.49
C HIS A 553 -12.47 -7.96 -23.63
N VAL A 554 -12.72 -8.08 -22.31
CA VAL A 554 -12.65 -6.94 -21.40
C VAL A 554 -11.22 -6.40 -21.35
N ARG A 555 -10.21 -7.26 -21.18
CA ARG A 555 -8.81 -6.85 -21.24
C ARG A 555 -8.49 -6.06 -22.50
N ALA A 556 -8.83 -6.59 -23.66
CA ALA A 556 -8.55 -5.93 -24.94
C ALA A 556 -9.34 -4.63 -25.14
N VAL A 557 -10.57 -4.51 -24.60
CA VAL A 557 -11.32 -3.25 -24.56
C VAL A 557 -10.57 -2.21 -23.74
N LEU A 558 -10.10 -2.56 -22.53
CA LEU A 558 -9.34 -1.64 -21.67
C LEU A 558 -8.06 -1.16 -22.34
N GLU A 559 -7.26 -2.08 -22.91
CA GLU A 559 -6.03 -1.77 -23.60
C GLU A 559 -6.27 -0.86 -24.83
N LYS A 560 -7.32 -1.14 -25.61
CA LYS A 560 -7.62 -0.39 -26.84
C LYS A 560 -8.17 1.02 -26.56
N THR A 561 -8.84 1.24 -25.45
CA THR A 561 -9.49 2.52 -25.12
C THR A 561 -8.69 3.37 -24.15
N ALA A 562 -7.57 2.88 -23.69
CA ALA A 562 -6.67 3.63 -22.84
C ALA A 562 -6.24 4.95 -23.49
N LEU A 563 -6.05 5.97 -22.65
CA LEU A 563 -5.59 7.29 -23.13
C LEU A 563 -4.07 7.23 -23.26
N ASP A 564 -3.64 7.23 -24.49
CA ASP A 564 -2.22 7.31 -24.86
C ASP A 564 -1.59 8.65 -24.42
N ASP A 565 -0.34 8.64 -24.02
CA ASP A 565 0.38 9.82 -23.51
C ASP A 565 0.69 10.88 -24.57
N GLN A 566 0.44 10.60 -25.86
CA GLN A 566 0.71 11.47 -27.02
C GLN A 566 2.20 11.75 -27.29
N VAL A 567 3.11 11.39 -26.39
CA VAL A 567 4.56 11.57 -26.57
C VAL A 567 5.12 10.42 -27.39
N THR A 568 4.69 9.21 -27.08
CA THR A 568 5.06 7.97 -27.77
C THR A 568 3.80 7.23 -28.18
N PRO A 569 3.12 7.62 -29.28
CA PRO A 569 1.85 7.02 -29.65
C PRO A 569 1.93 5.50 -29.84
N GLY A 570 0.96 4.79 -29.27
CA GLY A 570 0.90 3.35 -29.26
C GLY A 570 1.45 2.74 -27.96
N PHE A 571 1.80 1.46 -27.99
CA PHE A 571 2.36 0.80 -26.83
C PHE A 571 3.76 1.30 -26.50
N ASP A 572 4.01 1.68 -25.26
CA ASP A 572 5.33 1.90 -24.70
C ASP A 572 5.51 1.20 -23.34
N GLU A 573 6.76 1.02 -22.90
CA GLU A 573 7.05 0.23 -21.71
C GLU A 573 6.71 0.92 -20.38
N LYS A 574 6.50 2.26 -20.36
CA LYS A 574 6.17 3.03 -19.15
C LYS A 574 4.67 3.20 -18.94
N TYR A 575 3.91 3.35 -20.02
CA TYR A 575 2.47 3.55 -19.97
C TYR A 575 1.67 2.33 -20.46
N GLY A 576 2.34 1.31 -21.03
CA GLY A 576 1.64 0.21 -21.70
C GLY A 576 0.84 0.74 -22.89
N HIS A 577 -0.48 0.52 -22.87
CA HIS A 577 -1.42 1.10 -23.84
C HIS A 577 -1.96 2.47 -23.40
N GLY A 578 -1.54 3.01 -22.25
CA GLY A 578 -1.95 4.30 -21.74
C GLY A 578 -2.80 4.23 -20.47
N ILE A 579 -3.39 5.39 -20.08
CA ILE A 579 -4.22 5.53 -18.89
C ILE A 579 -5.61 4.95 -19.15
N VAL A 580 -6.05 4.01 -18.31
CA VAL A 580 -7.38 3.38 -18.44
C VAL A 580 -8.51 4.41 -18.43
N GLN A 581 -9.54 4.23 -19.30
CA GLN A 581 -10.65 5.17 -19.50
C GLN A 581 -12.00 4.46 -19.46
N ALA A 582 -12.78 4.66 -18.39
CA ALA A 582 -14.06 3.98 -18.18
C ALA A 582 -15.11 4.31 -19.24
N ALA A 583 -15.31 5.59 -19.53
CA ALA A 583 -16.33 6.02 -20.49
C ALA A 583 -16.11 5.43 -21.88
N LYS A 584 -14.87 5.54 -22.40
CA LYS A 584 -14.51 4.96 -23.70
C LYS A 584 -14.57 3.43 -23.72
N ALA A 585 -14.19 2.78 -22.60
CA ALA A 585 -14.23 1.33 -22.50
C ALA A 585 -15.66 0.80 -22.54
N VAL A 586 -16.57 1.40 -21.77
CA VAL A 586 -17.99 1.05 -21.78
C VAL A 586 -18.64 1.35 -23.14
N GLU A 587 -18.30 2.48 -23.75
CA GLU A 587 -18.79 2.83 -25.10
C GLU A 587 -18.36 1.79 -26.13
N LEU A 588 -17.06 1.46 -26.22
CA LEU A 588 -16.56 0.44 -27.13
C LEU A 588 -17.22 -0.92 -26.86
N ALA A 589 -17.30 -1.35 -25.59
CA ALA A 589 -17.90 -2.63 -25.23
C ALA A 589 -19.33 -2.78 -25.72
N ARG A 590 -20.13 -1.71 -25.67
CA ARG A 590 -21.52 -1.69 -26.17
C ARG A 590 -21.64 -1.85 -27.69
N THR A 591 -20.59 -1.52 -28.44
CA THR A 591 -20.57 -1.68 -29.92
C THR A 591 -20.19 -3.08 -30.37
N LEU A 592 -19.61 -3.91 -29.48
CA LEU A 592 -19.18 -5.26 -29.82
C LEU A 592 -20.38 -6.18 -30.11
N PRO A 593 -20.24 -7.14 -31.03
CA PRO A 593 -21.26 -8.18 -31.25
C PRO A 593 -21.58 -8.95 -29.98
N GLN A 594 -22.72 -9.63 -29.93
CA GLN A 594 -23.09 -10.49 -28.82
C GLN A 594 -22.03 -11.61 -28.67
N GLY A 595 -21.57 -11.85 -27.43
CA GLY A 595 -20.46 -12.76 -27.13
C GLY A 595 -19.08 -12.21 -27.50
N GLY A 596 -18.96 -10.91 -27.87
CA GLY A 596 -17.71 -10.20 -28.10
C GLY A 596 -17.20 -10.24 -29.55
N GLY A 597 -17.29 -11.33 -30.25
CA GLY A 597 -16.74 -11.48 -31.61
C GLY A 597 -15.23 -11.18 -31.70
N PRO A 598 -14.62 -11.25 -32.89
CA PRO A 598 -13.24 -10.82 -33.05
C PRO A 598 -13.12 -9.31 -32.82
N LEU A 599 -12.28 -8.94 -31.83
CA LEU A 599 -11.93 -7.55 -31.62
C LEU A 599 -11.23 -7.02 -32.88
N PRO A 600 -11.59 -5.83 -33.38
CA PRO A 600 -10.80 -5.21 -34.44
C PRO A 600 -9.37 -5.08 -33.92
N LEU A 601 -8.42 -5.69 -34.62
CA LEU A 601 -7.00 -5.55 -34.34
C LEU A 601 -6.63 -4.05 -34.31
N PRO A 602 -5.69 -3.64 -33.46
CA PRO A 602 -5.24 -2.27 -33.38
C PRO A 602 -4.67 -1.78 -34.71
#